data_dbbd580f87281e11fc62df396861c0fa
#
_entry.id   dbbd580f87281e11fc62df396861c0fa
#
_cell.length_a   1.000
_cell.length_b   1.000
_cell.length_c   1.000
_cell.angle_alpha   90.00
_cell.angle_beta   90.00
_cell.angle_gamma   90.00
#
_symmetry.space_group_name_H-M   'P 1'
#
loop_
_entity.id
_entity.type
_entity.pdbx_description
1 polymer ?
#
loop_
_entity_poly.entity_id
_entity_poly.type
_entity_poly.pdbx_seq_one_letter_code
_entity_poly.pdbx_strand_id
1 'polypeptide(L)'
;MRRLPLLLLLVALVAVAAPATAAADDEQFAETREQIAGARTLVEQAVEAAKAGDRERGYDLAREAYLDHFELAEVPLRLRDPNLVLDLEFTFAELRNGIRDGAPVSELEKLQDEINLGLRKVDRVLADPGFAAPLLAFLFSFSILFREGVEAVLLVAILLGALQAGRASGYRRPLGLGVAAAVVASAITWVLATLVLATTAAATPRPSGRR
;
A
#
# COMPACT_ATOMS: atom_id res chain seq x y z
N MET A 1 -17.87 29.67 24.95
CA MET A 1 -18.30 29.40 23.56
C MET A 1 -17.20 29.67 22.51
N ARG A 2 -15.89 29.62 22.85
CA ARG A 2 -14.76 29.92 21.93
C ARG A 2 -14.03 28.68 21.36
N ARG A 3 -14.50 27.47 21.66
CA ARG A 3 -13.84 26.21 21.24
C ARG A 3 -14.40 25.58 19.96
N LEU A 4 -15.56 26.06 19.51
CA LEU A 4 -16.24 25.53 18.30
C LEU A 4 -15.45 25.75 17.00
N PRO A 5 -14.79 26.92 16.74
CA PRO A 5 -14.06 27.11 15.50
C PRO A 5 -12.78 26.26 15.40
N LEU A 6 -12.16 25.92 16.54
CA LEU A 6 -10.97 25.08 16.54
C LEU A 6 -11.29 23.62 16.19
N LEU A 7 -12.44 23.13 16.67
CA LEU A 7 -12.93 21.79 16.39
C LEU A 7 -13.37 21.62 14.94
N LEU A 8 -14.03 22.66 14.37
CA LEU A 8 -14.40 22.71 12.95
C LEU A 8 -13.17 22.78 12.04
N LEU A 9 -12.12 23.50 12.44
CA LEU A 9 -10.87 23.56 11.68
C LEU A 9 -10.16 22.19 11.67
N LEU A 10 -10.19 21.46 12.80
CA LEU A 10 -9.59 20.14 12.92
C LEU A 10 -10.37 19.10 12.10
N VAL A 11 -11.70 19.17 12.08
CA VAL A 11 -12.56 18.30 11.26
C VAL A 11 -12.39 18.60 9.77
N ALA A 12 -12.27 19.87 9.39
CA ALA A 12 -11.99 20.26 8.00
C ALA A 12 -10.60 19.78 7.52
N LEU A 13 -9.60 19.77 8.41
CA LEU A 13 -8.25 19.28 8.10
C LEU A 13 -8.24 17.77 7.84
N VAL A 14 -9.03 17.00 8.58
CA VAL A 14 -9.16 15.54 8.42
C VAL A 14 -9.94 15.19 7.14
N ALA A 15 -10.93 15.98 6.76
CA ALA A 15 -11.78 15.72 5.58
C ALA A 15 -11.02 15.92 4.25
N VAL A 16 -9.95 16.73 4.20
CA VAL A 16 -9.16 16.99 2.99
C VAL A 16 -8.09 15.90 2.74
N ALA A 17 -7.75 15.08 3.74
CA ALA A 17 -6.75 14.00 3.60
C ALA A 17 -7.29 12.74 2.89
N ALA A 18 -8.60 12.52 2.87
CA ALA A 18 -9.21 11.29 2.39
C ALA A 18 -9.07 11.00 0.87
N PRO A 19 -9.12 11.99 -0.07
CA PRO A 19 -9.08 11.68 -1.49
C PRO A 19 -7.69 11.31 -2.04
N ALA A 20 -6.60 11.73 -1.40
CA ALA A 20 -5.25 11.45 -1.89
C ALA A 20 -4.81 9.99 -1.63
N THR A 21 -5.28 9.38 -0.56
CA THR A 21 -4.97 7.98 -0.22
C THR A 21 -5.73 7.00 -1.12
N ALA A 22 -6.98 7.26 -1.42
CA ALA A 22 -7.80 6.40 -2.29
C ALA A 22 -7.25 6.33 -3.72
N ALA A 23 -6.74 7.44 -4.27
CA ALA A 23 -6.16 7.48 -5.62
C ALA A 23 -4.83 6.71 -5.71
N ALA A 24 -4.00 6.76 -4.65
CA ALA A 24 -2.74 6.02 -4.59
C ALA A 24 -2.98 4.50 -4.45
N ASP A 25 -4.00 4.10 -3.70
CA ASP A 25 -4.41 2.71 -3.55
C ASP A 25 -4.93 2.14 -4.88
N ASP A 26 -5.74 2.90 -5.62
CA ASP A 26 -6.28 2.49 -6.93
C ASP A 26 -5.18 2.28 -7.98
N GLU A 27 -4.15 3.14 -8.01
CA GLU A 27 -3.01 3.01 -8.92
C GLU A 27 -2.14 1.79 -8.57
N GLN A 28 -1.83 1.58 -7.30
CA GLN A 28 -1.09 0.40 -6.83
C GLN A 28 -1.84 -0.89 -7.12
N PHE A 29 -3.16 -0.91 -6.98
CA PHE A 29 -3.96 -2.09 -7.31
C PHE A 29 -4.09 -2.32 -8.81
N ALA A 30 -4.06 -1.29 -9.64
CA ALA A 30 -4.01 -1.42 -11.09
C ALA A 30 -2.71 -2.11 -11.53
N GLU A 31 -1.57 -1.70 -10.98
CA GLU A 31 -0.27 -2.33 -11.24
C GLU A 31 -0.26 -3.80 -10.76
N THR A 32 -0.74 -4.06 -9.55
CA THR A 32 -0.82 -5.43 -9.02
C THR A 32 -1.70 -6.34 -9.92
N ARG A 33 -2.82 -5.83 -10.44
CA ARG A 33 -3.69 -6.59 -11.37
C ARG A 33 -2.99 -6.88 -12.68
N GLU A 34 -2.19 -5.95 -13.20
CA GLU A 34 -1.39 -6.15 -14.42
C GLU A 34 -0.38 -7.28 -14.20
N GLN A 35 0.31 -7.29 -13.06
CA GLN A 35 1.24 -8.36 -12.70
C GLN A 35 0.53 -9.72 -12.58
N ILE A 36 -0.63 -9.78 -11.94
CA ILE A 36 -1.43 -11.01 -11.84
C ILE A 36 -1.88 -11.51 -13.23
N ALA A 37 -2.26 -10.62 -14.13
CA ALA A 37 -2.62 -10.99 -15.50
C ALA A 37 -1.42 -11.52 -16.29
N GLY A 38 -0.24 -10.91 -16.13
CA GLY A 38 1.02 -11.38 -16.72
C GLY A 38 1.38 -12.78 -16.22
N ALA A 39 1.36 -12.99 -14.91
CA ALA A 39 1.62 -14.31 -14.30
C ALA A 39 0.69 -15.40 -14.86
N ARG A 40 -0.61 -15.11 -14.98
CA ARG A 40 -1.60 -16.05 -15.54
C ARG A 40 -1.28 -16.45 -16.98
N THR A 41 -0.94 -15.48 -17.81
CA THR A 41 -0.59 -15.71 -19.23
C THR A 41 0.67 -16.57 -19.36
N LEU A 42 1.69 -16.30 -18.56
CA LEU A 42 2.94 -17.07 -18.58
C LEU A 42 2.77 -18.50 -18.05
N VAL A 43 1.94 -18.70 -17.03
CA VAL A 43 1.58 -20.04 -16.53
C VAL A 43 0.91 -20.87 -17.62
N GLU A 44 -0.02 -20.29 -18.39
CA GLU A 44 -0.66 -20.97 -19.52
C GLU A 44 0.38 -21.34 -20.59
N GLN A 45 1.23 -20.41 -20.99
CA GLN A 45 2.29 -20.66 -21.97
C GLN A 45 3.29 -21.70 -21.48
N ALA A 46 3.62 -21.74 -20.17
CA ALA A 46 4.53 -22.71 -19.56
C ALA A 46 3.99 -24.13 -19.70
N VAL A 47 2.71 -24.33 -19.40
CA VAL A 47 2.06 -25.65 -19.51
C VAL A 47 1.94 -26.07 -20.98
N GLU A 48 1.61 -25.15 -21.90
CA GLU A 48 1.55 -25.45 -23.33
C GLU A 48 2.94 -25.81 -23.91
N ALA A 49 4.01 -25.13 -23.50
CA ALA A 49 5.37 -25.49 -23.88
C ALA A 49 5.74 -26.90 -23.37
N ALA A 50 5.38 -27.23 -22.14
CA ALA A 50 5.62 -28.55 -21.56
C ALA A 50 4.83 -29.65 -22.29
N LYS A 51 3.58 -29.39 -22.70
CA LYS A 51 2.77 -30.29 -23.53
C LYS A 51 3.39 -30.55 -24.90
N ALA A 52 4.01 -29.51 -25.49
CA ALA A 52 4.73 -29.61 -26.75
C ALA A 52 6.07 -30.35 -26.64
N GLY A 53 6.48 -30.73 -25.41
CA GLY A 53 7.74 -31.41 -25.13
C GLY A 53 8.92 -30.47 -24.88
N ASP A 54 8.72 -29.16 -24.96
CA ASP A 54 9.73 -28.13 -24.67
C ASP A 54 9.74 -27.79 -23.19
N ARG A 55 10.35 -28.67 -22.41
CA ARG A 55 10.41 -28.54 -20.94
C ARG A 55 11.28 -27.38 -20.51
N GLU A 56 12.35 -27.09 -21.22
CA GLU A 56 13.27 -25.99 -20.89
C GLU A 56 12.52 -24.66 -20.99
N ARG A 57 11.87 -24.42 -22.10
CA ARG A 57 11.03 -23.24 -22.30
C ARG A 57 9.88 -23.19 -21.29
N GLY A 58 9.20 -24.30 -21.04
CA GLY A 58 8.13 -24.37 -20.05
C GLY A 58 8.61 -23.99 -18.63
N TYR A 59 9.77 -24.49 -18.24
CA TYR A 59 10.39 -24.15 -16.97
C TYR A 59 10.74 -22.66 -16.86
N ASP A 60 11.33 -22.07 -17.91
CA ASP A 60 11.70 -20.66 -17.93
C ASP A 60 10.46 -19.77 -17.85
N LEU A 61 9.39 -20.08 -18.59
CA LEU A 61 8.12 -19.37 -18.52
C LEU A 61 7.46 -19.47 -17.15
N ALA A 62 7.47 -20.65 -16.51
CA ALA A 62 6.94 -20.82 -15.16
C ALA A 62 7.75 -20.04 -14.11
N ARG A 63 9.07 -19.95 -14.31
CA ARG A 63 9.96 -19.14 -13.46
C ARG A 63 9.69 -17.64 -13.64
N GLU A 64 9.56 -17.18 -14.88
CA GLU A 64 9.24 -15.79 -15.21
C GLU A 64 7.86 -15.40 -14.64
N ALA A 65 6.86 -16.28 -14.76
CA ALA A 65 5.53 -16.06 -14.20
C ALA A 65 5.56 -15.77 -12.69
N TYR A 66 6.45 -16.43 -11.97
CA TYR A 66 6.63 -16.21 -10.54
C TYR A 66 7.50 -14.97 -10.27
N LEU A 67 8.76 -14.96 -10.76
CA LEU A 67 9.77 -13.96 -10.35
C LEU A 67 9.51 -12.57 -10.92
N ASP A 68 9.05 -12.47 -12.17
CA ASP A 68 8.91 -11.18 -12.86
C ASP A 68 7.49 -10.61 -12.72
N HIS A 69 6.54 -11.43 -12.24
CA HIS A 69 5.16 -11.02 -12.09
C HIS A 69 4.58 -11.27 -10.69
N PHE A 70 4.43 -12.53 -10.27
CA PHE A 70 3.73 -12.80 -9.00
C PHE A 70 4.48 -12.25 -7.78
N GLU A 71 5.80 -12.36 -7.73
CA GLU A 71 6.64 -11.82 -6.64
C GLU A 71 6.44 -10.31 -6.46
N LEU A 72 6.26 -9.56 -7.55
CA LEU A 72 5.99 -8.12 -7.50
C LEU A 72 4.60 -7.82 -6.89
N ALA A 73 3.64 -8.72 -7.07
CA ALA A 73 2.30 -8.62 -6.51
C ALA A 73 2.21 -9.08 -5.04
N GLU A 74 3.19 -9.82 -4.53
CA GLU A 74 3.15 -10.42 -3.19
C GLU A 74 3.05 -9.39 -2.07
N VAL A 75 3.81 -8.29 -2.13
CA VAL A 75 3.91 -7.32 -1.02
C VAL A 75 2.55 -6.76 -0.63
N PRO A 76 1.73 -6.21 -1.54
CA PRO A 76 0.40 -5.73 -1.20
C PRO A 76 -0.57 -6.86 -0.81
N LEU A 77 -0.40 -8.07 -1.36
CA LEU A 77 -1.24 -9.23 -1.06
C LEU A 77 -0.93 -9.83 0.30
N ARG A 78 0.34 -9.93 0.67
CA ARG A 78 0.79 -10.51 1.95
C ARG A 78 0.24 -9.75 3.16
N LEU A 79 0.00 -8.44 3.00
CA LEU A 79 -0.62 -7.61 4.03
C LEU A 79 -2.12 -7.90 4.20
N ARG A 80 -2.78 -8.53 3.21
CA ARG A 80 -4.22 -8.79 3.20
C ARG A 80 -4.56 -10.24 3.45
N ASP A 81 -3.88 -11.14 2.77
CA ASP A 81 -4.07 -12.58 2.90
C ASP A 81 -2.73 -13.32 2.76
N PRO A 82 -1.94 -13.41 3.85
CA PRO A 82 -0.64 -14.08 3.83
C PRO A 82 -0.73 -15.57 3.52
N ASN A 83 -1.86 -16.24 3.84
CA ASN A 83 -2.05 -17.65 3.56
C ASN A 83 -2.24 -17.88 2.05
N LEU A 84 -3.03 -17.04 1.39
CA LEU A 84 -3.21 -17.11 -0.06
C LEU A 84 -1.89 -16.93 -0.81
N VAL A 85 -1.04 -15.99 -0.36
CA VAL A 85 0.31 -15.80 -0.96
C VAL A 85 1.14 -17.06 -0.80
N LEU A 86 1.21 -17.60 0.42
CA LEU A 86 1.99 -18.81 0.70
C LEU A 86 1.51 -20.02 -0.13
N ASP A 87 0.20 -20.23 -0.23
CA ASP A 87 -0.38 -21.30 -1.04
C ASP A 87 0.01 -21.15 -2.52
N LEU A 88 -0.03 -19.94 -3.05
CA LEU A 88 0.37 -19.65 -4.43
C LEU A 88 1.87 -19.86 -4.64
N GLU A 89 2.74 -19.38 -3.73
CA GLU A 89 4.19 -19.64 -3.79
C GLU A 89 4.49 -21.12 -3.95
N PHE A 90 3.85 -21.97 -3.12
CA PHE A 90 4.02 -23.42 -3.20
C PHE A 90 3.54 -23.98 -4.53
N THR A 91 2.37 -23.59 -5.00
CA THR A 91 1.80 -24.13 -6.24
C THR A 91 2.62 -23.70 -7.47
N PHE A 92 3.14 -22.46 -7.51
CA PHE A 92 4.09 -22.02 -8.54
C PHE A 92 5.39 -22.84 -8.52
N ALA A 93 5.93 -23.13 -7.32
CA ALA A 93 7.13 -23.94 -7.18
C ALA A 93 6.88 -25.38 -7.63
N GLU A 94 5.73 -25.97 -7.31
CA GLU A 94 5.31 -27.30 -7.74
C GLU A 94 5.17 -27.38 -9.25
N LEU A 95 4.52 -26.40 -9.89
CA LEU A 95 4.40 -26.34 -11.36
C LEU A 95 5.77 -26.29 -12.03
N ARG A 96 6.63 -25.37 -11.59
CA ARG A 96 7.98 -25.23 -12.14
C ARG A 96 8.79 -26.51 -12.00
N ASN A 97 8.77 -27.13 -10.81
CA ASN A 97 9.48 -28.38 -10.55
C ASN A 97 8.87 -29.56 -11.35
N GLY A 98 7.54 -29.64 -11.41
CA GLY A 98 6.83 -30.67 -12.19
C GLY A 98 7.20 -30.61 -13.67
N ILE A 99 7.28 -29.40 -14.27
CA ILE A 99 7.72 -29.22 -15.67
C ILE A 99 9.16 -29.72 -15.84
N ARG A 100 10.08 -29.29 -14.96
CA ARG A 100 11.48 -29.71 -15.02
C ARG A 100 11.61 -31.24 -14.90
N ASP A 101 10.91 -31.84 -13.98
CA ASP A 101 11.01 -33.25 -13.64
C ASP A 101 10.20 -34.14 -14.62
N GLY A 102 9.43 -33.52 -15.52
CA GLY A 102 8.64 -34.20 -16.56
C GLY A 102 7.38 -34.87 -16.03
N ALA A 103 6.69 -34.21 -15.11
CA ALA A 103 5.42 -34.65 -14.58
C ALA A 103 4.38 -34.88 -15.71
N PRO A 104 3.40 -35.76 -15.49
CA PRO A 104 2.32 -35.99 -16.43
C PRO A 104 1.57 -34.69 -16.76
N VAL A 105 1.14 -34.53 -18.01
CA VAL A 105 0.41 -33.34 -18.47
C VAL A 105 -0.81 -33.06 -17.58
N SER A 106 -1.53 -34.09 -17.19
CA SER A 106 -2.72 -33.96 -16.31
C SER A 106 -2.41 -33.36 -14.93
N GLU A 107 -1.19 -33.58 -14.42
CA GLU A 107 -0.73 -32.99 -13.16
C GLU A 107 -0.38 -31.53 -13.37
N LEU A 108 0.29 -31.18 -14.47
CA LEU A 108 0.62 -29.77 -14.80
C LEU A 108 -0.64 -28.94 -15.04
N GLU A 109 -1.65 -29.51 -15.73
CA GLU A 109 -2.95 -28.87 -15.91
C GLU A 109 -3.67 -28.62 -14.58
N LYS A 110 -3.63 -29.59 -13.67
CA LYS A 110 -4.19 -29.43 -12.33
C LYS A 110 -3.53 -28.30 -11.57
N LEU A 111 -2.19 -28.21 -11.58
CA LEU A 111 -1.44 -27.14 -10.95
C LEU A 111 -1.74 -25.77 -11.59
N GLN A 112 -1.88 -25.73 -12.91
CA GLN A 112 -2.34 -24.54 -13.63
C GLN A 112 -3.71 -24.07 -13.15
N ASP A 113 -4.67 -25.01 -13.00
CA ASP A 113 -6.01 -24.69 -12.53
C ASP A 113 -6.00 -24.20 -11.07
N GLU A 114 -5.18 -24.78 -10.21
CA GLU A 114 -4.99 -24.36 -8.82
C GLU A 114 -4.40 -22.95 -8.74
N ILE A 115 -3.35 -22.64 -9.53
CA ILE A 115 -2.81 -21.29 -9.65
C ILE A 115 -3.88 -20.30 -10.14
N ASN A 116 -4.59 -20.64 -11.20
CA ASN A 116 -5.65 -19.78 -11.75
C ASN A 116 -6.78 -19.53 -10.73
N LEU A 117 -7.12 -20.53 -9.93
CA LEU A 117 -8.11 -20.39 -8.85
C LEU A 117 -7.59 -19.44 -7.76
N GLY A 118 -6.32 -19.59 -7.37
CA GLY A 118 -5.65 -18.70 -6.43
C GLY A 118 -5.61 -17.25 -6.94
N LEU A 119 -5.18 -17.05 -8.20
CA LEU A 119 -5.13 -15.71 -8.82
C LEU A 119 -6.51 -15.05 -8.94
N ARG A 120 -7.59 -15.84 -9.13
CA ARG A 120 -8.98 -15.31 -9.04
C ARG A 120 -9.38 -14.91 -7.62
N LYS A 121 -8.84 -15.59 -6.59
CA LYS A 121 -9.03 -15.16 -5.19
C LYS A 121 -8.30 -13.84 -4.94
N VAL A 122 -7.10 -13.66 -5.50
CA VAL A 122 -6.35 -12.39 -5.46
C VAL A 122 -7.19 -11.25 -6.03
N ASP A 123 -7.78 -11.41 -7.22
CA ASP A 123 -8.65 -10.40 -7.82
C ASP A 123 -9.78 -9.97 -6.87
N ARG A 124 -10.36 -10.91 -6.12
CA ARG A 124 -11.40 -10.61 -5.12
C ARG A 124 -10.84 -9.90 -3.89
N VAL A 125 -9.68 -10.30 -3.39
CA VAL A 125 -9.02 -9.66 -2.25
C VAL A 125 -8.61 -8.22 -2.58
N LEU A 126 -8.22 -7.95 -3.84
CA LEU A 126 -7.91 -6.60 -4.31
C LEU A 126 -9.18 -5.76 -4.57
N ALA A 127 -10.29 -6.38 -4.97
CA ALA A 127 -11.57 -5.69 -5.17
C ALA A 127 -12.28 -5.33 -3.87
N ASP A 128 -12.05 -6.12 -2.80
CA ASP A 128 -12.60 -5.87 -1.47
C ASP A 128 -11.47 -5.39 -0.54
N PRO A 129 -11.32 -4.08 -0.33
CA PRO A 129 -10.25 -3.52 0.51
C PRO A 129 -10.29 -4.03 1.95
N GLY A 130 -11.34 -4.76 2.34
CA GLY A 130 -11.51 -5.26 3.69
C GLY A 130 -11.48 -4.16 4.74
N PHE A 131 -12.16 -4.33 5.86
CA PHE A 131 -12.14 -3.36 6.97
C PHE A 131 -10.80 -3.37 7.72
N ALA A 132 -10.05 -4.46 7.69
CA ALA A 132 -8.84 -4.62 8.49
C ALA A 132 -7.66 -3.75 8.01
N ALA A 133 -7.41 -3.64 6.70
CA ALA A 133 -6.28 -2.86 6.19
C ALA A 133 -6.41 -1.35 6.45
N PRO A 134 -7.54 -0.69 6.15
CA PRO A 134 -7.75 0.71 6.53
C PRO A 134 -7.70 0.93 8.05
N LEU A 135 -8.26 0.02 8.84
CA LEU A 135 -8.21 0.11 10.30
C LEU A 135 -6.78 0.01 10.83
N LEU A 136 -5.98 -0.93 10.35
CA LEU A 136 -4.58 -1.08 10.74
C LEU A 136 -3.76 0.14 10.31
N ALA A 137 -3.93 0.63 9.08
CA ALA A 137 -3.28 1.85 8.61
C ALA A 137 -3.65 3.06 9.48
N PHE A 138 -4.94 3.20 9.85
CA PHE A 138 -5.39 4.22 10.78
C PHE A 138 -4.75 4.07 12.16
N LEU A 139 -4.73 2.86 12.73
CA LEU A 139 -4.16 2.62 14.05
C LEU A 139 -2.65 2.90 14.09
N PHE A 140 -1.90 2.49 13.08
CA PHE A 140 -0.46 2.79 12.99
C PHE A 140 -0.22 4.29 12.84
N SER A 141 -0.91 4.96 11.93
CA SER A 141 -0.80 6.40 11.73
C SER A 141 -1.22 7.18 12.98
N PHE A 142 -2.32 6.76 13.62
CA PHE A 142 -2.79 7.35 14.88
C PHE A 142 -1.77 7.16 16.00
N SER A 143 -1.15 5.97 16.14
CA SER A 143 -0.15 5.69 17.17
C SER A 143 1.06 6.60 17.04
N ILE A 144 1.55 6.84 15.83
CA ILE A 144 2.66 7.75 15.55
C ILE A 144 2.25 9.18 15.91
N LEU A 145 1.13 9.66 15.37
CA LEU A 145 0.63 11.01 15.64
C LEU A 145 0.33 11.25 17.13
N PHE A 146 -0.20 10.24 17.81
CA PHE A 146 -0.48 10.31 19.23
C PHE A 146 0.81 10.48 20.05
N ARG A 147 1.84 9.69 19.74
CA ARG A 147 3.15 9.80 20.38
C ARG A 147 3.75 11.19 20.19
N GLU A 148 3.83 11.67 18.94
CA GLU A 148 4.37 13.00 18.63
C GLU A 148 3.53 14.12 19.29
N GLY A 149 2.21 13.96 19.30
CA GLY A 149 1.29 14.89 19.97
C GLY A 149 1.52 14.97 21.48
N VAL A 150 1.73 13.83 22.14
CA VAL A 150 2.05 13.79 23.58
C VAL A 150 3.39 14.47 23.86
N GLU A 151 4.42 14.22 23.07
CA GLU A 151 5.72 14.87 23.21
C GLU A 151 5.60 16.40 23.08
N ALA A 152 4.88 16.88 22.07
CA ALA A 152 4.64 18.31 21.87
C ALA A 152 3.86 18.95 23.05
N VAL A 153 2.83 18.27 23.56
CA VAL A 153 2.04 18.74 24.71
C VAL A 153 2.90 18.81 25.98
N LEU A 154 3.74 17.81 26.22
CA LEU A 154 4.65 17.79 27.36
C LEU A 154 5.64 18.94 27.30
N LEU A 155 6.24 19.23 26.12
CA LEU A 155 7.16 20.36 25.95
C LEU A 155 6.46 21.70 26.25
N VAL A 156 5.26 21.90 25.72
CA VAL A 156 4.49 23.12 26.01
C VAL A 156 4.10 23.22 27.49
N ALA A 157 3.73 22.12 28.11
CA ALA A 157 3.39 22.06 29.54
C ALA A 157 4.59 22.40 30.44
N ILE A 158 5.79 21.86 30.12
CA ILE A 158 7.03 22.16 30.84
C ILE A 158 7.39 23.66 30.69
N LEU A 159 7.31 24.21 29.49
CA LEU A 159 7.55 25.62 29.25
C LEU A 159 6.57 26.52 30.02
N LEU A 160 5.29 26.19 30.02
CA LEU A 160 4.28 26.93 30.79
C LEU A 160 4.54 26.83 32.29
N GLY A 161 4.94 25.66 32.79
CA GLY A 161 5.30 25.45 34.19
C GLY A 161 6.53 26.29 34.61
N ALA A 162 7.58 26.29 33.77
CA ALA A 162 8.78 27.10 33.98
C ALA A 162 8.48 28.61 34.00
N LEU A 163 7.64 29.10 33.07
CA LEU A 163 7.20 30.50 33.04
C LEU A 163 6.38 30.90 34.27
N GLN A 164 5.59 29.95 34.82
CA GLN A 164 4.86 30.19 36.07
C GLN A 164 5.83 30.27 37.28
N ALA A 165 6.73 29.30 37.39
CA ALA A 165 7.72 29.26 38.48
C ALA A 165 8.64 30.47 38.46
N GLY A 166 9.08 30.95 37.29
CA GLY A 166 9.90 32.13 37.10
C GLY A 166 9.16 33.46 37.18
N ARG A 167 7.87 33.49 37.51
CA ARG A 167 7.01 34.69 37.51
C ARG A 167 7.04 35.49 36.21
N ALA A 168 7.35 34.81 35.08
CA ALA A 168 7.48 35.38 33.74
C ALA A 168 6.15 35.33 32.95
N SER A 169 5.07 35.79 33.57
CA SER A 169 3.70 35.68 32.98
C SER A 169 3.55 36.45 31.66
N GLY A 170 4.39 37.43 31.38
CA GLY A 170 4.41 38.19 30.12
C GLY A 170 4.67 37.34 28.87
N TYR A 171 5.35 36.18 29.01
CA TYR A 171 5.72 35.31 27.91
C TYR A 171 4.66 34.28 27.52
N ARG A 172 3.55 34.20 28.26
CA ARG A 172 2.44 33.26 27.93
C ARG A 172 1.77 33.58 26.59
N ARG A 173 1.58 34.86 26.25
CA ARG A 173 1.02 35.28 24.97
C ARG A 173 1.92 34.97 23.79
N PRO A 174 3.23 35.32 23.80
CA PRO A 174 4.17 34.91 22.78
C PRO A 174 4.23 33.39 22.57
N LEU A 175 4.25 32.61 23.64
CA LEU A 175 4.24 31.15 23.57
C LEU A 175 2.96 30.63 22.86
N GLY A 176 1.80 31.13 23.25
CA GLY A 176 0.51 30.76 22.60
C GLY A 176 0.46 31.15 21.13
N LEU A 177 1.03 32.29 20.76
CA LEU A 177 1.16 32.72 19.35
C LEU A 177 2.13 31.83 18.59
N GLY A 178 3.24 31.41 19.21
CA GLY A 178 4.21 30.48 18.61
C GLY A 178 3.57 29.11 18.30
N VAL A 179 2.80 28.56 19.24
CA VAL A 179 2.06 27.30 19.01
C VAL A 179 1.03 27.47 17.88
N ALA A 180 0.27 28.54 17.87
CA ALA A 180 -0.69 28.80 16.81
C ALA A 180 -0.01 28.97 15.44
N ALA A 181 1.12 29.68 15.37
CA ALA A 181 1.91 29.85 14.16
C ALA A 181 2.47 28.50 13.65
N ALA A 182 2.93 27.64 14.54
CA ALA A 182 3.41 26.30 14.19
C ALA A 182 2.29 25.44 13.57
N VAL A 183 1.07 25.47 14.13
CA VAL A 183 -0.08 24.74 13.55
C VAL A 183 -0.44 25.28 12.16
N VAL A 184 -0.44 26.59 11.98
CA VAL A 184 -0.71 27.19 10.66
C VAL A 184 0.39 26.85 9.66
N ALA A 185 1.65 26.91 10.06
CA ALA A 185 2.79 26.54 9.20
C ALA A 185 2.72 25.06 8.79
N SER A 186 2.36 24.16 9.71
CA SER A 186 2.17 22.74 9.41
C SER A 186 1.04 22.50 8.40
N ALA A 187 -0.08 23.21 8.54
CA ALA A 187 -1.19 23.12 7.58
C ALA A 187 -0.78 23.62 6.18
N ILE A 188 -0.03 24.73 6.11
CA ILE A 188 0.48 25.27 4.83
C ILE A 188 1.44 24.26 4.19
N THR A 189 2.39 23.71 4.95
CA THR A 189 3.35 22.74 4.45
C THR A 189 2.64 21.50 3.91
N TRP A 190 1.62 21.02 4.60
CA TRP A 190 0.82 19.88 4.15
C TRP A 190 0.08 20.18 2.82
N VAL A 191 -0.55 21.34 2.69
CA VAL A 191 -1.20 21.75 1.43
C VAL A 191 -0.19 21.84 0.28
N LEU A 192 0.98 22.44 0.53
CA LEU A 192 2.04 22.54 -0.48
C LEU A 192 2.56 21.16 -0.90
N ALA A 193 2.76 20.25 0.05
CA ALA A 193 3.20 18.88 -0.23
C ALA A 193 2.18 18.13 -1.09
N THR A 194 0.89 18.23 -0.77
CA THR A 194 -0.18 17.59 -1.56
C THR A 194 -0.28 18.15 -2.97
N LEU A 195 -0.12 19.46 -3.15
CA LEU A 195 -0.10 20.09 -4.48
C LEU A 195 1.10 19.64 -5.31
N VAL A 196 2.29 19.56 -4.72
CA VAL A 196 3.50 19.08 -5.41
C VAL A 196 3.33 17.62 -5.82
N LEU A 197 2.84 16.75 -4.94
CA LEU A 197 2.59 15.34 -5.26
C LEU A 197 1.54 15.19 -6.37
N ALA A 198 0.46 15.95 -6.33
CA ALA A 198 -0.57 15.92 -7.38
C ALA A 198 -0.01 16.37 -8.75
N THR A 199 0.88 17.37 -8.79
CA THR A 199 1.48 17.83 -10.05
C THR A 199 2.51 16.84 -10.60
N THR A 200 3.28 16.17 -9.75
CA THR A 200 4.24 15.13 -10.18
C THR A 200 3.54 13.88 -10.68
N ALA A 201 2.47 13.45 -10.04
CA ALA A 201 1.64 12.32 -10.51
C ALA A 201 0.99 12.61 -11.88
N ALA A 202 0.57 13.85 -12.13
CA ALA A 202 0.02 14.26 -13.44
C ALA A 202 1.08 14.40 -14.55
N ALA A 203 2.36 14.55 -14.20
CA ALA A 203 3.45 14.75 -15.15
C ALA A 203 4.12 13.44 -15.62
N THR A 204 3.82 12.29 -15.00
CA THR A 204 4.31 10.98 -15.45
C THR A 204 3.59 10.57 -16.73
N PRO A 205 4.31 10.43 -17.88
CA PRO A 205 3.67 10.00 -19.13
C PRO A 205 3.19 8.56 -18.96
N ARG A 206 1.90 8.32 -19.19
CA ARG A 206 1.37 6.96 -19.30
C ARG A 206 2.15 6.24 -20.41
N PRO A 207 2.73 5.05 -20.17
CA PRO A 207 3.33 4.27 -21.23
C PRO A 207 2.26 4.01 -22.27
N SER A 208 2.46 4.59 -23.47
CA SER A 208 1.59 4.36 -24.62
C SER A 208 1.72 2.89 -24.97
N GLY A 209 0.73 2.07 -24.67
CA GLY A 209 0.63 0.70 -25.13
C GLY A 209 0.77 0.66 -26.64
N ARG A 210 1.94 0.23 -27.13
CA ARG A 210 2.11 -0.14 -28.53
C ARG A 210 1.33 -1.43 -28.76
N ARG A 211 0.39 -1.33 -29.68
CA ARG A 211 -0.34 -2.47 -30.25
C ARG A 211 0.60 -3.39 -31.04
#